data_e589caef87df36fe1e70c3bd5c8b0318
#
_entry.id   e589caef87df36fe1e70c3bd5c8b0318
#
_cell.length_a   1.000
_cell.length_b   1.000
_cell.length_c   1.000
_cell.angle_alpha   90.00
_cell.angle_beta   90.00
_cell.angle_gamma   90.00
#
_symmetry.space_group_name_H-M   'P 1'
#
loop_
_entity.id
_entity.type
_entity.pdbx_description
1 polymer ?
#
loop_
_entity_poly.entity_id
_entity_poly.type
_entity_poly.pdbx_seq_one_letter_code
_entity_poly.pdbx_strand_id
1 'polypeptide(L)'
;MGNDGGSIPRRNEMVREKKKDEKADRQNQAIALNFFCALSKLPLQEPIVGDELGRLYNRQAVLEYLLDRSAFGDGHSICDNIQGLKDVKTLKIMPNPTIGKKPSSFDGQPTARFVCPITMKEMNGNSGFEFIWSCGCV
;
A
#
# COMPACT_ATOMS: atom_id res chain seq x y z
N MET A 1 20.24 48.66 32.83
CA MET A 1 19.91 48.25 32.59
C MET A 1 19.04 47.73 31.96
N GLY A 2 18.66 47.56 31.36
CA GLY A 2 17.76 47.08 30.63
C GLY A 2 17.24 45.95 30.52
N ASN A 3 16.99 45.68 30.98
CA ASN A 3 16.55 44.64 31.04
C ASN A 3 15.48 44.18 30.42
N ASP A 4 14.95 44.50 29.76
CA ASP A 4 13.94 43.99 29.34
C ASP A 4 13.96 43.12 28.49
N GLY A 5 14.94 42.76 28.47
CA GLY A 5 15.10 41.74 27.83
C GLY A 5 14.26 41.14 26.87
N GLY A 6 14.11 41.22 25.88
CA GLY A 6 13.46 40.48 24.90
C GLY A 6 11.97 40.68 24.73
N SER A 7 11.47 40.34 23.63
CA SER A 7 10.04 40.37 23.36
C SER A 7 9.29 39.35 24.22
N ILE A 8 8.18 39.78 24.76
CA ILE A 8 7.27 38.87 25.46
C ILE A 8 6.57 37.98 24.43
N PRO A 9 6.71 36.66 24.52
CA PRO A 9 6.06 35.79 23.56
C PRO A 9 4.53 35.88 23.70
N ARG A 10 3.85 35.88 22.60
CA ARG A 10 2.39 35.86 22.58
C ARG A 10 1.88 34.49 22.98
N ARG A 11 0.65 34.43 23.46
CA ARG A 11 0.04 33.18 23.89
C ARG A 11 0.05 32.10 22.81
N ASN A 12 -0.17 32.46 21.57
CA ASN A 12 -0.13 31.53 20.44
C ASN A 12 1.27 30.95 20.15
N GLU A 13 2.32 31.68 20.51
CA GLU A 13 3.69 31.20 20.39
C GLU A 13 4.08 30.23 21.51
N MET A 14 3.43 30.37 22.66
CA MET A 14 3.67 29.50 23.82
C MET A 14 2.82 28.24 23.83
N VAL A 15 1.70 28.22 23.12
CA VAL A 15 0.82 27.05 23.03
C VAL A 15 1.44 26.09 22.04
N ARG A 16 1.88 24.93 22.53
CA ARG A 16 2.25 23.82 21.65
C ARG A 16 0.98 23.30 20.97
N GLU A 17 0.85 23.56 19.71
CA GLU A 17 -0.16 22.89 18.92
C GLU A 17 0.14 21.39 18.95
N LYS A 18 -0.85 20.59 19.33
CA LYS A 18 -0.76 19.15 19.13
C LYS A 18 -0.58 18.95 17.63
N LYS A 19 0.58 18.43 17.23
CA LYS A 19 0.77 17.97 15.87
C LYS A 19 -0.39 17.03 15.58
N LYS A 20 -1.26 17.42 14.67
CA LYS A 20 -2.19 16.48 14.08
C LYS A 20 -1.35 15.38 13.47
N ASP A 21 -1.63 14.14 13.83
CA ASP A 21 -1.03 13.00 13.17
C ASP A 21 -1.22 13.20 11.67
N GLU A 22 -0.12 13.32 10.96
CA GLU A 22 -0.14 13.43 9.50
C GLU A 22 -0.74 12.15 8.96
N LYS A 23 -2.03 12.19 8.66
CA LYS A 23 -2.67 11.08 7.95
C LYS A 23 -2.12 11.10 6.54
N ALA A 24 -1.53 9.99 6.15
CA ALA A 24 -1.11 9.81 4.77
C ALA A 24 -2.28 10.13 3.84
N ASP A 25 -1.99 10.82 2.75
CA ASP A 25 -2.99 11.14 1.75
C ASP A 25 -3.70 9.87 1.29
N ARG A 26 -5.01 9.91 1.28
CA ARG A 26 -5.86 8.76 0.92
C ARG A 26 -5.54 8.20 -0.46
N GLN A 27 -5.19 9.08 -1.39
CA GLN A 27 -4.79 8.69 -2.74
C GLN A 27 -3.47 7.95 -2.75
N ASN A 28 -2.48 8.42 -2.00
CA ASN A 28 -1.18 7.78 -1.88
C ASN A 28 -1.28 6.41 -1.20
N GLN A 29 -2.16 6.26 -0.21
CA GLN A 29 -2.44 4.98 0.42
C GLN A 29 -3.07 3.99 -0.57
N ALA A 30 -4.03 4.43 -1.37
CA ALA A 30 -4.67 3.61 -2.38
C ALA A 30 -3.67 3.14 -3.44
N ILE A 31 -2.79 4.02 -3.90
CA ILE A 31 -1.70 3.67 -4.82
C ILE A 31 -0.77 2.64 -4.17
N ALA A 32 -0.34 2.86 -2.95
CA ALA A 32 0.55 1.93 -2.25
C ALA A 32 -0.05 0.53 -2.13
N LEU A 33 -1.34 0.43 -1.82
CA LEU A 33 -2.03 -0.85 -1.67
C LEU A 33 -2.19 -1.61 -2.99
N ASN A 34 -2.34 -0.92 -4.11
CA ASN A 34 -2.64 -1.54 -5.40
C ASN A 34 -1.42 -1.75 -6.30
N PHE A 35 -0.32 -1.03 -6.05
CA PHE A 35 0.86 -1.07 -6.92
C PHE A 35 2.07 -1.77 -6.28
N PHE A 36 2.13 -1.81 -4.96
CA PHE A 36 3.31 -2.29 -4.22
C PHE A 36 2.97 -3.43 -3.27
N CYS A 37 3.93 -4.33 -3.10
CA CYS A 37 3.86 -5.35 -2.07
C CYS A 37 3.83 -4.69 -0.68
N ALA A 38 2.93 -5.13 0.18
CA ALA A 38 2.81 -4.57 1.53
C ALA A 38 4.02 -4.88 2.42
N LEU A 39 4.72 -5.99 2.18
CA LEU A 39 5.91 -6.39 2.93
C LEU A 39 7.20 -5.79 2.37
N SER A 40 7.53 -6.13 1.13
CA SER A 40 8.81 -5.75 0.53
C SER A 40 8.85 -4.32 0.01
N LYS A 41 7.71 -3.65 -0.10
CA LYS A 41 7.56 -2.32 -0.70
C LYS A 41 8.04 -2.25 -2.16
N LEU A 42 8.27 -3.38 -2.79
CA LEU A 42 8.62 -3.49 -4.20
C LEU A 42 7.36 -3.54 -5.06
N PRO A 43 7.44 -3.18 -6.34
CA PRO A 43 6.31 -3.32 -7.25
C PRO A 43 5.77 -4.75 -7.26
N LEU A 44 4.45 -4.89 -7.30
CA LEU A 44 3.81 -6.19 -7.37
C LEU A 44 4.19 -6.94 -8.63
N GLN A 45 4.62 -8.18 -8.47
CA GLN A 45 5.01 -9.09 -9.56
C GLN A 45 4.32 -10.44 -9.36
N GLU A 46 3.98 -11.08 -10.44
CA GLU A 46 3.45 -12.44 -10.39
C GLU A 46 4.49 -13.43 -9.87
N PRO A 47 4.10 -14.38 -9.04
CA PRO A 47 2.77 -14.63 -8.49
C PRO A 47 2.42 -13.69 -7.32
N ILE A 48 1.22 -13.13 -7.35
CA ILE A 48 0.70 -12.24 -6.32
C ILE A 48 -0.20 -13.04 -5.39
N VAL A 49 -0.06 -12.80 -4.08
CA VAL A 49 -0.91 -13.40 -3.06
C VAL A 49 -1.66 -12.33 -2.28
N GLY A 50 -2.85 -12.66 -1.83
CA GLY A 50 -3.67 -11.79 -0.98
C GLY A 50 -3.98 -12.44 0.34
N ASP A 51 -4.17 -11.64 1.37
CA ASP A 51 -4.61 -12.08 2.69
C ASP A 51 -6.11 -11.82 2.91
N GLU A 52 -6.62 -12.23 4.07
CA GLU A 52 -8.02 -12.01 4.46
C GLU A 52 -8.40 -10.53 4.56
N LEU A 53 -7.43 -9.66 4.80
CA LEU A 53 -7.65 -8.23 4.92
C LEU A 53 -7.62 -7.51 3.57
N GLY A 54 -7.35 -8.23 2.48
CA GLY A 54 -7.28 -7.68 1.14
C GLY A 54 -5.96 -7.00 0.79
N ARG A 55 -4.92 -7.23 1.56
CA ARG A 55 -3.57 -6.74 1.25
C ARG A 55 -2.92 -7.63 0.20
N LEU A 56 -2.14 -7.02 -0.67
CA LEU A 56 -1.44 -7.71 -1.75
C LEU A 56 0.05 -7.85 -1.44
N TYR A 57 0.58 -9.02 -1.71
CA TYR A 57 1.99 -9.34 -1.48
C TYR A 57 2.58 -10.06 -2.68
N ASN A 58 3.88 -9.89 -2.89
CA ASN A 58 4.65 -10.79 -3.72
C ASN A 58 4.83 -12.12 -2.97
N ARG A 59 4.57 -13.23 -3.63
CA ARG A 59 4.69 -14.56 -3.01
C ARG A 59 6.06 -14.78 -2.37
N GLN A 60 7.11 -14.35 -3.04
CA GLN A 60 8.47 -14.48 -2.53
C GLN A 60 8.66 -13.75 -1.21
N ALA A 61 8.12 -12.53 -1.08
CA ALA A 61 8.22 -11.76 0.16
C ALA A 61 7.51 -12.46 1.33
N VAL A 62 6.36 -13.08 1.09
CA VAL A 62 5.65 -13.86 2.11
C VAL A 62 6.46 -15.09 2.52
N LEU A 63 7.07 -15.80 1.58
CA LEU A 63 7.92 -16.94 1.88
C LEU A 63 9.14 -16.55 2.71
N GLU A 64 9.81 -15.46 2.37
CA GLU A 64 10.93 -14.92 3.14
C GLU A 64 10.50 -14.53 4.55
N TYR A 65 9.34 -13.89 4.71
CA TYR A 65 8.79 -13.53 6.01
C TYR A 65 8.46 -14.75 6.87
N LEU A 66 7.94 -15.82 6.28
CA LEU A 66 7.61 -17.05 6.99
C LEU A 66 8.87 -17.82 7.44
N LEU A 67 9.95 -17.72 6.66
CA LEU A 67 11.25 -18.31 7.03
C LEU A 67 11.95 -17.48 8.10
N ASP A 68 11.94 -16.17 7.98
CA ASP A 68 12.54 -15.24 8.93
C ASP A 68 11.62 -14.02 9.12
N ARG A 69 10.94 -13.99 10.23
CA ARG A 69 10.01 -12.91 10.58
C ARG A 69 10.70 -11.56 10.82
N SER A 70 12.00 -11.56 11.00
CA SER A 70 12.79 -10.34 11.15
C SER A 70 13.32 -9.78 9.85
N ALA A 71 13.12 -10.46 8.72
CA ALA A 71 13.59 -10.02 7.40
C ALA A 71 13.00 -8.67 6.97
N PHE A 72 11.79 -8.39 7.40
CA PHE A 72 11.10 -7.10 7.16
C PHE A 72 10.84 -6.41 8.50
N GLY A 73 11.35 -5.20 8.67
CA GLY A 73 11.30 -4.49 9.94
C GLY A 73 9.89 -4.20 10.47
N ASP A 74 8.93 -3.96 9.59
CA ASP A 74 7.53 -3.69 9.90
C ASP A 74 6.61 -4.91 9.67
N GLY A 75 7.18 -6.06 9.37
CA GLY A 75 6.44 -7.28 9.05
C GLY A 75 5.46 -7.70 10.14
N HIS A 76 5.82 -7.54 11.40
CA HIS A 76 4.97 -7.89 12.52
C HIS A 76 3.67 -7.08 12.56
N SER A 77 3.71 -5.80 12.22
CA SER A 77 2.53 -4.96 12.22
C SER A 77 1.64 -5.16 10.99
N ILE A 78 2.23 -5.59 9.88
CA ILE A 78 1.53 -5.76 8.61
C ILE A 78 0.97 -7.17 8.47
N CYS A 79 1.74 -8.18 8.82
CA CYS A 79 1.44 -9.59 8.59
C CYS A 79 1.20 -10.38 9.86
N ASP A 80 0.71 -9.75 10.92
CA ASP A 80 0.42 -10.44 12.18
C ASP A 80 -0.62 -11.57 11.99
N ASN A 81 -1.52 -11.40 11.06
CA ASN A 81 -2.54 -12.37 10.69
C ASN A 81 -2.00 -13.55 9.84
N ILE A 82 -0.79 -13.44 9.27
CA ILE A 82 -0.22 -14.47 8.41
C ILE A 82 0.75 -15.33 9.23
N GLN A 83 0.33 -16.54 9.54
CA GLN A 83 1.15 -17.52 10.26
C GLN A 83 1.68 -18.63 9.36
N GLY A 84 1.06 -18.84 8.22
CA GLY A 84 1.45 -19.88 7.27
C GLY A 84 0.93 -19.60 5.86
N LEU A 85 1.30 -20.47 4.93
CA LEU A 85 0.86 -20.37 3.53
C LEU A 85 -0.66 -20.56 3.35
N LYS A 86 -1.33 -21.07 4.36
CA LYS A 86 -2.79 -21.26 4.35
C LYS A 86 -3.54 -19.94 4.51
N ASP A 87 -2.89 -18.95 5.12
CA ASP A 87 -3.50 -17.66 5.43
C ASP A 87 -3.42 -16.67 4.26
N VAL A 88 -2.81 -17.09 3.17
CA VAL A 88 -2.73 -16.33 1.93
C VAL A 88 -3.23 -17.14 0.75
N LYS A 89 -3.79 -16.45 -0.23
CA LYS A 89 -4.30 -17.06 -1.45
C LYS A 89 -3.59 -16.49 -2.66
N THR A 90 -3.13 -17.36 -3.56
CA THR A 90 -2.59 -16.93 -4.84
C THR A 90 -3.71 -16.37 -5.71
N LEU A 91 -3.55 -15.14 -6.17
CA LEU A 91 -4.54 -14.44 -6.96
C LEU A 91 -4.31 -14.63 -8.45
N LYS A 92 -5.42 -14.76 -9.18
CA LYS A 92 -5.45 -14.77 -10.63
C LYS A 92 -5.81 -13.38 -11.10
N ILE A 93 -4.82 -12.55 -11.35
CA ILE A 93 -5.00 -11.16 -11.75
C ILE A 93 -4.68 -11.03 -13.24
N MET A 94 -5.52 -10.31 -13.96
CA MET A 94 -5.30 -10.06 -15.38
C MET A 94 -4.35 -8.87 -15.55
N PRO A 95 -3.26 -9.00 -16.31
CA PRO A 95 -2.39 -7.88 -16.63
C PRO A 95 -3.12 -6.86 -17.52
N ASN A 96 -2.80 -5.59 -17.35
CA ASN A 96 -3.40 -4.53 -18.13
C ASN A 96 -2.86 -4.54 -19.58
N PRO A 97 -3.70 -4.78 -20.60
CA PRO A 97 -3.25 -4.84 -21.99
C PRO A 97 -2.88 -3.47 -22.56
N THR A 98 -3.17 -2.39 -21.86
CA THR A 98 -2.87 -1.02 -22.33
C THR A 98 -1.52 -0.50 -21.85
N ILE A 99 -0.76 -1.30 -21.06
CA ILE A 99 0.58 -0.93 -20.64
C ILE A 99 1.46 -0.71 -21.86
N GLY A 100 2.09 0.46 -21.94
CA GLY A 100 2.95 0.85 -23.05
C GLY A 100 2.23 1.45 -24.26
N LYS A 101 0.89 1.43 -24.29
CA LYS A 101 0.10 2.04 -25.38
C LYS A 101 -0.38 3.45 -25.05
N LYS A 102 -0.50 3.78 -23.78
CA LYS A 102 -0.81 5.15 -23.35
C LYS A 102 0.48 5.88 -23.03
N PRO A 103 0.67 7.10 -23.55
CA PRO A 103 1.72 7.95 -23.02
C PRO A 103 1.48 8.09 -21.51
N SER A 104 2.54 8.09 -20.73
CA SER A 104 2.47 8.36 -19.29
C SER A 104 1.49 9.51 -19.06
N SER A 105 0.44 9.24 -18.32
CA SER A 105 -0.61 10.21 -18.11
C SER A 105 0.01 11.51 -17.62
N PHE A 106 -0.44 12.60 -18.19
CA PHE A 106 0.04 13.96 -17.92
C PHE A 106 0.00 14.32 -16.42
N ASP A 107 -0.74 13.53 -15.63
CA ASP A 107 -0.94 13.74 -14.20
C ASP A 107 0.10 13.07 -13.30
N GLY A 108 1.13 12.45 -13.86
CA GLY A 108 2.18 11.82 -13.06
C GLY A 108 1.73 10.58 -12.26
N GLN A 109 0.50 10.12 -12.47
CA GLN A 109 0.02 8.91 -11.81
C GLN A 109 0.58 7.66 -12.51
N PRO A 110 1.03 6.65 -11.75
CA PRO A 110 1.50 5.41 -12.34
C PRO A 110 0.35 4.70 -13.08
N THR A 111 0.65 4.15 -14.24
CA THR A 111 -0.33 3.35 -14.98
C THR A 111 -0.59 2.04 -14.24
N ALA A 112 -1.86 1.70 -14.04
CA ALA A 112 -2.25 0.47 -13.36
C ALA A 112 -1.76 -0.76 -14.15
N ARG A 113 -1.13 -1.69 -13.46
CA ARG A 113 -0.58 -2.91 -14.07
C ARG A 113 -1.64 -3.99 -14.30
N PHE A 114 -2.73 -3.92 -13.58
CA PHE A 114 -3.76 -4.96 -13.56
C PHE A 114 -5.12 -4.36 -13.82
N VAL A 115 -6.00 -5.16 -14.38
CA VAL A 115 -7.38 -4.79 -14.68
C VAL A 115 -8.34 -5.90 -14.25
N CYS A 116 -9.59 -5.52 -14.01
CA CYS A 116 -10.66 -6.50 -13.82
C CYS A 116 -10.96 -7.22 -15.14
N PRO A 117 -10.98 -8.56 -15.17
CA PRO A 117 -11.24 -9.30 -16.41
C PRO A 117 -12.65 -9.11 -16.97
N ILE A 118 -13.61 -8.72 -16.14
CA ILE A 118 -15.02 -8.54 -16.55
C ILE A 118 -15.28 -7.09 -16.96
N THR A 119 -14.96 -6.14 -16.09
CA THR A 119 -15.29 -4.73 -16.30
C THR A 119 -14.19 -3.94 -17.00
N MET A 120 -13.00 -4.51 -17.13
CA MET A 120 -11.79 -3.85 -17.67
C MET A 120 -11.40 -2.57 -16.93
N LYS A 121 -11.88 -2.40 -15.71
CA LYS A 121 -11.47 -1.26 -14.86
C LYS A 121 -10.04 -1.47 -14.35
N GLU A 122 -9.27 -0.42 -14.40
CA GLU A 122 -7.90 -0.43 -13.90
C GLU A 122 -7.86 -0.47 -12.36
N MET A 123 -6.96 -1.28 -11.82
CA MET A 123 -6.71 -1.37 -10.38
C MET A 123 -5.80 -0.22 -9.93
N ASN A 124 -6.33 0.99 -9.93
CA ASN A 124 -5.61 2.22 -9.60
C ASN A 124 -5.92 2.79 -8.20
N GLY A 125 -6.73 2.07 -7.42
CA GLY A 125 -7.14 2.50 -6.09
C GLY A 125 -8.43 3.34 -6.03
N ASN A 126 -8.97 3.76 -7.17
CA ASN A 126 -10.23 4.52 -7.21
C ASN A 126 -11.46 3.62 -7.08
N SER A 127 -11.33 2.37 -7.44
CA SER A 127 -12.38 1.36 -7.35
C SER A 127 -11.94 0.23 -6.43
N GLY A 128 -12.86 -0.28 -5.61
CA GLY A 128 -12.63 -1.46 -4.81
C GLY A 128 -12.62 -2.72 -5.68
N PHE A 129 -11.73 -3.65 -5.36
CA PHE A 129 -11.65 -4.97 -5.98
C PHE A 129 -11.79 -6.03 -4.91
N GLU A 130 -12.43 -7.12 -5.28
CA GLU A 130 -12.64 -8.27 -4.40
C GLU A 130 -12.10 -9.51 -5.09
N PHE A 131 -11.72 -10.50 -4.32
CA PHE A 131 -11.33 -11.80 -4.85
C PHE A 131 -12.05 -12.93 -4.13
N ILE A 132 -12.23 -14.02 -4.84
CA ILE A 132 -12.89 -15.22 -4.31
C ILE A 132 -11.82 -16.10 -3.67
N TRP A 133 -11.95 -16.35 -2.38
CA TRP A 133 -10.96 -17.12 -1.62
C TRP A 133 -10.75 -18.54 -2.15
N SER A 134 -11.80 -19.17 -2.61
CA SER A 134 -11.72 -20.56 -3.07
C SER A 134 -10.86 -20.73 -4.32
N CYS A 135 -10.96 -19.83 -5.29
CA CYS A 135 -10.26 -19.93 -6.58
C CYS A 135 -9.18 -18.88 -6.78
N GLY A 136 -9.19 -17.77 -6.03
CA GLY A 136 -8.27 -16.65 -6.20
C GLY A 136 -8.60 -15.74 -7.39
N CYS A 137 -9.80 -15.83 -7.96
CA CYS A 137 -10.24 -14.94 -9.04
C CYS A 137 -10.55 -13.54 -8.48
N VAL A 138 -10.05 -12.50 -9.14
CA VAL A 138 -10.24 -11.10 -8.80
C VAL A 138 -11.30 -10.47 -9.68
#